data_58016cd87fc5a004d72e2016503242e3
#
_entry.id   58016cd87fc5a004d72e2016503242e3
#
_cell.length_a   1.000
_cell.length_b   1.000
_cell.length_c   1.000
_cell.angle_alpha   90.00
_cell.angle_beta   90.00
_cell.angle_gamma   90.00
#
_symmetry.space_group_name_H-M   'P 1'
#
loop_
_entity.id
_entity.type
_entity.pdbx_description
1 polymer ?
#
loop_
_entity_poly.entity_id
_entity_poly.type
_entity_poly.pdbx_seq_one_letter_code
_entity_poly.pdbx_strand_id
1 'polypeptide(L)'
;MIVINTINEATMKKTILLLALLLCCSTSLPAQKAKTYIPWKNGKLVVSEEGRYLKHENGVPFFWLGETGWLMPQRLNRDEVSYYLNKCKDAGYNMVQVQVLNGVPSMNIYGQYSMTDGFNFKDINRKGIYGYWDHMDYIIKSAASRGIYIGMVCIWGTPVEQGLMNEKEAVAYGKFLAERYKDEPNIIWMIGGDIRGDNKTEVWDALANSIRSIDKGHLMTFHPRGRTTSATWFNDREWLDFNMFQSGHAQRDYAIYRRLLLNDLQKQPIKPVLDGEPRYENIPIDFKSENGRFDDFDVRMTLYQSMFSGACGYTYGCNEVWQMYSDKYSPMIDAQTTWKESLDLAGACDMIHFRKLCEAIDFFRGRPLQHLIERPEQTDDDYAVAYGGKDYVLFYMPYGHSITVNLSGWTQRKNVRLEWVNPRNGELIFYKNIETSEAFEVVSPTQGRGNDWVLIAR
;
A
#
# COMPACT_ATOMS: atom_id res chain seq x y z
N MET A 1 53.26 -34.21 -41.15
CA MET A 1 52.93 -33.27 -42.22
C MET A 1 51.73 -32.52 -41.75
N ILE A 2 51.96 -31.32 -41.17
CA ILE A 2 50.92 -30.47 -40.53
C ILE A 2 50.46 -29.48 -41.61
N VAL A 3 49.17 -29.55 -42.00
CA VAL A 3 48.58 -28.59 -42.92
C VAL A 3 48.09 -27.37 -42.10
N ILE A 4 48.79 -26.26 -42.28
CA ILE A 4 48.40 -24.96 -41.72
C ILE A 4 47.42 -24.32 -42.71
N ASN A 5 46.16 -24.23 -42.33
CA ASN A 5 45.14 -23.48 -43.09
C ASN A 5 45.39 -21.98 -42.87
N THR A 6 45.88 -21.30 -43.90
CA THR A 6 45.99 -19.85 -43.96
C THR A 6 44.61 -19.23 -44.14
N ILE A 7 44.10 -18.59 -43.13
CA ILE A 7 42.90 -17.77 -43.19
C ILE A 7 43.19 -16.53 -44.04
N ASN A 8 42.41 -16.32 -45.09
CA ASN A 8 42.59 -15.27 -46.08
C ASN A 8 42.39 -13.87 -45.44
N GLU A 9 43.39 -12.99 -45.60
CA GLU A 9 43.45 -11.62 -45.06
C GLU A 9 42.22 -10.77 -45.39
N ALA A 10 41.57 -11.05 -46.46
CA ALA A 10 40.29 -10.38 -46.88
C ALA A 10 39.13 -10.74 -45.99
N THR A 11 39.07 -11.96 -45.41
CA THR A 11 38.01 -12.39 -44.50
C THR A 11 38.24 -11.77 -43.11
N MET A 12 39.47 -11.64 -42.66
CA MET A 12 39.84 -11.01 -41.41
C MET A 12 39.53 -9.50 -41.42
N LYS A 13 39.77 -8.79 -42.53
CA LYS A 13 39.42 -7.36 -42.70
C LYS A 13 37.93 -7.13 -42.73
N LYS A 14 37.13 -8.02 -43.33
CA LYS A 14 35.65 -7.94 -43.29
C LYS A 14 35.09 -8.19 -41.90
N THR A 15 35.65 -9.14 -41.16
CA THR A 15 35.18 -9.44 -39.78
C THR A 15 35.53 -8.29 -38.80
N ILE A 16 36.71 -7.68 -38.95
CA ILE A 16 37.12 -6.51 -38.15
C ILE A 16 36.27 -5.28 -38.52
N LEU A 17 35.90 -5.09 -39.79
CA LEU A 17 35.02 -3.99 -40.22
C LEU A 17 33.56 -4.18 -39.71
N LEU A 18 33.05 -5.43 -39.65
CA LEU A 18 31.75 -5.72 -39.04
C LEU A 18 31.73 -5.53 -37.54
N LEU A 19 32.79 -5.90 -36.82
CA LEU A 19 32.91 -5.63 -35.37
C LEU A 19 33.08 -4.15 -35.07
N ALA A 20 33.78 -3.37 -35.90
CA ALA A 20 33.89 -1.92 -35.73
C ALA A 20 32.57 -1.19 -36.03
N LEU A 21 31.72 -1.68 -36.92
CA LEU A 21 30.38 -1.13 -37.21
C LEU A 21 29.36 -1.48 -36.09
N LEU A 22 29.56 -2.58 -35.34
CA LEU A 22 28.75 -2.93 -34.19
C LEU A 22 29.14 -2.14 -32.91
N LEU A 23 30.36 -1.62 -32.83
CA LEU A 23 30.82 -0.79 -31.72
C LEU A 23 30.53 0.72 -31.90
N CYS A 24 30.18 1.21 -33.07
CA CYS A 24 29.88 2.61 -33.32
C CYS A 24 28.39 2.99 -33.28
N CYS A 25 27.47 2.04 -33.01
CA CYS A 25 26.03 2.31 -32.86
C CYS A 25 25.53 2.29 -31.42
N SER A 26 26.39 2.43 -30.41
CA SER A 26 25.95 2.87 -29.09
C SER A 26 25.79 4.38 -29.04
N THR A 27 24.96 4.93 -29.95
CA THR A 27 24.33 6.21 -29.66
C THR A 27 23.46 6.00 -28.43
N SER A 28 23.92 6.45 -27.29
CA SER A 28 23.09 6.64 -26.12
C SER A 28 21.90 7.53 -26.56
N LEU A 29 20.81 6.88 -26.96
CA LEU A 29 19.52 7.56 -27.00
C LEU A 29 19.34 8.16 -25.62
N PRO A 30 19.14 9.49 -25.49
CA PRO A 30 18.83 10.06 -24.19
C PRO A 30 17.62 9.28 -23.69
N ALA A 31 17.74 8.67 -22.51
CA ALA A 31 16.63 7.95 -21.88
C ALA A 31 15.48 8.96 -21.84
N GLN A 32 14.48 8.73 -22.68
CA GLN A 32 13.31 9.58 -22.73
C GLN A 32 12.68 9.43 -21.33
N LYS A 33 12.78 10.48 -20.51
CA LYS A 33 12.21 10.48 -19.17
C LYS A 33 10.74 10.02 -19.32
N ALA A 34 10.45 8.82 -18.87
CA ALA A 34 9.08 8.31 -18.91
C ALA A 34 8.17 9.38 -18.31
N LYS A 35 7.15 9.81 -19.05
CA LYS A 35 6.20 10.79 -18.53
C LYS A 35 5.60 10.24 -17.25
N THR A 36 5.70 10.99 -16.16
CA THR A 36 5.06 10.61 -14.91
C THR A 36 3.56 10.37 -15.15
N TYR A 37 3.10 9.19 -14.84
CA TYR A 37 1.67 8.90 -14.83
C TYR A 37 0.99 9.76 -13.77
N ILE A 38 -0.05 10.48 -14.16
CA ILE A 38 -0.82 11.37 -13.29
C ILE A 38 -2.23 10.77 -13.15
N PRO A 39 -2.52 10.07 -12.03
CA PRO A 39 -3.74 9.28 -11.86
C PRO A 39 -5.03 10.09 -12.02
N TRP A 40 -5.10 11.29 -11.48
CA TRP A 40 -6.30 12.15 -11.52
C TRP A 40 -6.64 12.72 -12.90
N LYS A 41 -5.85 12.44 -13.94
CA LYS A 41 -6.28 12.62 -15.33
C LYS A 41 -7.42 11.67 -15.72
N ASN A 42 -7.61 10.62 -14.96
CA ASN A 42 -8.73 9.67 -15.09
C ASN A 42 -9.98 10.14 -14.31
N GLY A 43 -9.97 11.35 -13.76
CA GLY A 43 -11.00 11.86 -12.86
C GLY A 43 -10.70 11.60 -11.40
N LYS A 44 -11.61 11.97 -10.53
CA LYS A 44 -11.53 11.76 -9.08
C LYS A 44 -11.60 10.27 -8.75
N LEU A 45 -11.14 9.91 -7.55
CA LEU A 45 -11.40 8.59 -7.00
C LEU A 45 -12.82 8.49 -6.48
N VAL A 46 -13.47 7.39 -6.81
CA VAL A 46 -14.82 7.04 -6.38
C VAL A 46 -14.88 5.57 -5.97
N VAL A 47 -15.90 5.20 -5.21
CA VAL A 47 -16.20 3.79 -4.92
C VAL A 47 -16.82 3.14 -6.16
N SER A 48 -16.47 1.88 -6.44
CA SER A 48 -17.10 1.10 -7.51
C SER A 48 -18.60 0.90 -7.25
N GLU A 49 -19.40 0.65 -8.29
CA GLU A 49 -20.84 0.47 -8.19
C GLU A 49 -21.23 -0.68 -7.26
N GLU A 50 -20.39 -1.73 -7.23
CA GLU A 50 -20.58 -2.89 -6.35
C GLU A 50 -20.11 -2.65 -4.91
N GLY A 51 -19.53 -1.46 -4.61
CA GLY A 51 -19.02 -1.13 -3.29
C GLY A 51 -17.78 -1.92 -2.87
N ARG A 52 -16.98 -2.45 -3.82
CA ARG A 52 -15.91 -3.42 -3.49
C ARG A 52 -14.49 -2.90 -3.64
N TYR A 53 -14.27 -1.93 -4.49
CA TYR A 53 -12.96 -1.36 -4.75
C TYR A 53 -13.04 0.12 -5.11
N LEU A 54 -11.91 0.77 -5.17
CA LEU A 54 -11.77 2.17 -5.58
C LEU A 54 -11.46 2.24 -7.07
N LYS A 55 -12.03 3.22 -7.75
CA LYS A 55 -11.77 3.49 -9.18
C LYS A 55 -11.77 4.99 -9.44
N HIS A 56 -11.29 5.38 -10.61
CA HIS A 56 -11.48 6.73 -11.12
C HIS A 56 -12.86 6.90 -11.78
N GLU A 57 -13.33 8.14 -11.90
CA GLU A 57 -14.60 8.48 -12.52
C GLU A 57 -14.76 7.91 -13.93
N ASN A 58 -13.66 7.80 -14.70
CA ASN A 58 -13.67 7.19 -16.02
C ASN A 58 -13.72 5.65 -16.02
N GLY A 59 -13.82 5.02 -14.84
CA GLY A 59 -13.92 3.57 -14.67
C GLY A 59 -12.60 2.83 -14.51
N VAL A 60 -11.45 3.49 -14.63
CA VAL A 60 -10.14 2.86 -14.40
C VAL A 60 -9.99 2.47 -12.94
N PRO A 61 -9.77 1.18 -12.59
CA PRO A 61 -9.57 0.76 -11.22
C PRO A 61 -8.34 1.45 -10.60
N PHE A 62 -8.44 1.74 -9.31
CA PHE A 62 -7.34 2.27 -8.52
C PHE A 62 -6.82 1.19 -7.57
N PHE A 63 -5.60 0.73 -7.82
CA PHE A 63 -4.91 -0.16 -6.91
C PHE A 63 -4.20 0.67 -5.84
N TRP A 64 -4.74 0.68 -4.61
CA TRP A 64 -4.07 1.33 -3.50
C TRP A 64 -2.89 0.48 -3.05
N LEU A 65 -1.67 0.92 -3.37
CA LEU A 65 -0.45 0.45 -2.75
C LEU A 65 0.18 1.61 -1.99
N GLY A 66 -0.05 1.61 -0.68
CA GLY A 66 0.38 2.68 0.20
C GLY A 66 1.71 2.40 0.90
N GLU A 67 2.35 3.47 1.35
CA GLU A 67 3.48 3.47 2.25
C GLU A 67 3.19 4.36 3.45
N THR A 68 3.74 4.03 4.61
CA THR A 68 3.44 4.69 5.88
C THR A 68 4.52 5.69 6.25
N GLY A 69 4.24 6.98 6.04
CA GLY A 69 5.15 8.08 6.36
C GLY A 69 4.58 9.00 7.45
N TRP A 70 4.12 8.44 8.60
CA TRP A 70 3.35 9.19 9.59
C TRP A 70 3.95 10.51 9.97
N LEU A 71 5.24 10.54 10.34
CA LEU A 71 5.91 11.73 10.84
C LEU A 71 6.65 12.55 9.77
N MET A 72 6.40 12.28 8.48
CA MET A 72 7.00 13.05 7.37
C MET A 72 6.80 14.56 7.53
N PRO A 73 5.59 15.08 7.83
CA PRO A 73 5.38 16.53 7.95
C PRO A 73 6.17 17.19 9.10
N GLN A 74 6.44 16.42 10.16
CA GLN A 74 7.10 16.93 11.36
C GLN A 74 8.62 16.78 11.30
N ARG A 75 9.14 15.77 10.59
CA ARG A 75 10.54 15.35 10.71
C ARG A 75 11.39 15.50 9.45
N LEU A 76 10.79 15.66 8.27
CA LEU A 76 11.53 15.81 7.02
C LEU A 76 11.52 17.26 6.54
N ASN A 77 12.69 17.75 6.10
CA ASN A 77 12.77 18.99 5.33
C ASN A 77 12.33 18.77 3.86
N ARG A 78 12.22 19.83 3.06
CA ARG A 78 11.72 19.74 1.68
C ARG A 78 12.56 18.85 0.76
N ASP A 79 13.88 18.83 0.93
CA ASP A 79 14.77 17.98 0.14
C ASP A 79 14.59 16.50 0.54
N GLU A 80 14.48 16.25 1.83
CA GLU A 80 14.21 14.90 2.35
C GLU A 80 12.81 14.39 1.94
N VAL A 81 11.78 15.25 1.95
CA VAL A 81 10.45 14.93 1.39
C VAL A 81 10.55 14.57 -0.09
N SER A 82 11.28 15.37 -0.87
CA SER A 82 11.47 15.07 -2.29
C SER A 82 12.20 13.74 -2.53
N TYR A 83 13.24 13.45 -1.75
CA TYR A 83 13.96 12.19 -1.79
C TYR A 83 13.04 11.00 -1.45
N TYR A 84 12.32 11.08 -0.32
CA TYR A 84 11.40 10.05 0.13
C TYR A 84 10.32 9.73 -0.91
N LEU A 85 9.65 10.76 -1.43
CA LEU A 85 8.61 10.58 -2.44
C LEU A 85 9.13 10.04 -3.78
N ASN A 86 10.40 10.31 -4.14
CA ASN A 86 11.03 9.68 -5.30
C ASN A 86 11.21 8.18 -5.05
N LYS A 87 11.73 7.79 -3.88
CA LYS A 87 11.89 6.38 -3.49
C LYS A 87 10.53 5.64 -3.49
N CYS A 88 9.49 6.25 -2.90
CA CYS A 88 8.13 5.69 -2.93
C CYS A 88 7.64 5.45 -4.36
N LYS A 89 7.81 6.45 -5.25
CA LYS A 89 7.45 6.31 -6.66
C LYS A 89 8.20 5.18 -7.35
N ASP A 90 9.52 5.11 -7.16
CA ASP A 90 10.38 4.12 -7.80
C ASP A 90 10.08 2.69 -7.30
N ALA A 91 9.72 2.55 -6.03
CA ALA A 91 9.23 1.30 -5.43
C ALA A 91 7.77 0.96 -5.81
N GLY A 92 7.09 1.83 -6.58
CA GLY A 92 5.74 1.57 -7.08
C GLY A 92 4.60 1.97 -6.14
N TYR A 93 4.88 2.64 -5.04
CA TYR A 93 3.84 3.19 -4.17
C TYR A 93 3.12 4.35 -4.85
N ASN A 94 1.80 4.40 -4.73
CA ASN A 94 0.96 5.46 -5.28
C ASN A 94 0.15 6.19 -4.22
N MET A 95 0.37 5.85 -2.95
CA MET A 95 -0.23 6.46 -1.79
C MET A 95 0.80 6.57 -0.66
N VAL A 96 0.81 7.68 0.07
CA VAL A 96 1.55 7.83 1.34
C VAL A 96 0.61 8.35 2.40
N GLN A 97 0.55 7.66 3.54
CA GLN A 97 -0.24 8.08 4.70
C GLN A 97 0.61 8.98 5.61
N VAL A 98 0.05 10.10 6.08
CA VAL A 98 0.74 11.06 6.94
C VAL A 98 -0.16 11.54 8.09
N GLN A 99 0.43 11.84 9.23
CA GLN A 99 -0.23 12.55 10.32
C GLN A 99 -0.17 14.05 10.04
N VAL A 100 -1.32 14.68 9.77
CA VAL A 100 -1.38 16.13 9.60
C VAL A 100 -1.08 16.82 10.94
N LEU A 101 -1.72 16.37 12.01
CA LEU A 101 -1.39 16.77 13.37
C LEU A 101 -1.05 15.54 14.22
N ASN A 102 0.19 15.45 14.70
CA ASN A 102 0.62 14.41 15.66
C ASN A 102 0.45 14.86 17.12
N GLY A 103 0.12 16.12 17.35
CA GLY A 103 -0.11 16.76 18.64
C GLY A 103 -0.86 18.07 18.47
N VAL A 104 -1.22 18.71 19.58
CA VAL A 104 -1.89 20.03 19.62
C VAL A 104 -1.11 20.96 20.53
N PRO A 105 -0.34 21.93 19.96
CA PRO A 105 -0.01 22.06 18.53
C PRO A 105 1.00 21.03 18.04
N SER A 106 1.04 20.79 16.72
CA SER A 106 2.16 20.10 16.07
C SER A 106 3.21 21.09 15.63
N MET A 107 4.48 20.65 15.53
CA MET A 107 5.59 21.45 15.06
C MET A 107 6.29 20.75 13.87
N ASN A 108 6.63 21.47 12.83
CA ASN A 108 7.42 20.94 11.70
C ASN A 108 8.93 21.04 11.96
N ILE A 109 9.73 20.45 11.05
CA ILE A 109 11.21 20.43 11.12
C ILE A 109 11.83 21.84 11.18
N TYR A 110 11.12 22.87 10.73
CA TYR A 110 11.59 24.26 10.72
C TYR A 110 11.21 25.03 12.00
N GLY A 111 10.69 24.32 13.02
CA GLY A 111 10.28 24.93 14.28
C GLY A 111 8.99 25.75 14.22
N GLN A 112 8.18 25.55 13.16
CA GLN A 112 6.92 26.29 13.01
C GLN A 112 5.75 25.46 13.51
N TYR A 113 4.91 26.07 14.33
CA TYR A 113 3.74 25.42 14.92
C TYR A 113 2.53 25.45 13.96
N SER A 114 1.69 24.43 14.04
CA SER A 114 0.44 24.30 13.29
C SER A 114 -0.62 25.31 13.73
N MET A 115 -0.53 25.83 14.94
CA MET A 115 -1.46 26.79 15.54
C MET A 115 -0.76 27.52 16.70
N THR A 116 -1.23 28.73 17.02
CA THR A 116 -0.60 29.59 18.04
C THR A 116 -1.40 29.70 19.33
N ASP A 117 -2.74 29.52 19.24
CA ASP A 117 -3.64 29.62 20.39
C ASP A 117 -4.88 28.74 20.13
N GLY A 118 -4.90 27.57 20.74
CA GLY A 118 -5.93 26.56 20.51
C GLY A 118 -6.08 26.24 19.00
N PHE A 119 -7.31 25.96 18.54
CA PHE A 119 -7.61 25.74 17.12
C PHE A 119 -7.91 27.03 16.36
N ASN A 120 -7.14 28.08 16.61
CA ASN A 120 -7.22 29.34 15.87
C ASN A 120 -6.26 29.34 14.69
N PHE A 121 -6.82 29.26 13.47
CA PHE A 121 -6.06 29.22 12.22
C PHE A 121 -5.96 30.58 11.51
N LYS A 122 -6.46 31.68 12.09
CA LYS A 122 -6.51 32.99 11.41
C LYS A 122 -5.15 33.61 11.17
N ASP A 123 -4.18 33.37 12.04
CA ASP A 123 -2.85 33.99 12.01
C ASP A 123 -1.72 33.03 11.62
N ILE A 124 -2.06 31.80 11.25
CA ILE A 124 -1.12 30.78 10.87
C ILE A 124 -0.73 30.98 9.41
N ASN A 125 0.55 31.07 9.09
CA ASN A 125 1.13 31.17 7.74
C ASN A 125 1.23 32.55 7.09
N ARG A 126 1.19 33.62 7.82
CA ARG A 126 1.35 34.95 7.17
C ARG A 126 2.79 35.42 7.00
N LYS A 127 3.80 34.66 7.46
CA LYS A 127 5.17 35.19 7.53
C LYS A 127 6.27 34.14 7.25
N GLY A 128 6.17 33.34 6.22
CA GLY A 128 7.33 32.54 5.84
C GLY A 128 6.99 31.32 5.00
N ILE A 129 7.84 31.05 4.01
CA ILE A 129 7.71 29.91 3.09
C ILE A 129 7.85 28.55 3.77
N TYR A 130 8.25 28.49 5.03
CA TYR A 130 8.44 27.27 5.82
C TYR A 130 7.45 27.15 6.99
N GLY A 131 6.36 27.92 6.99
CA GLY A 131 5.26 27.74 7.93
C GLY A 131 4.74 26.30 7.92
N TYR A 132 4.09 25.87 9.00
CA TYR A 132 3.60 24.50 9.12
C TYR A 132 2.72 24.08 7.92
N TRP A 133 1.76 24.93 7.58
CA TRP A 133 0.82 24.64 6.50
C TRP A 133 1.42 24.85 5.11
N ASP A 134 2.40 25.77 4.95
CA ASP A 134 3.17 25.89 3.70
C ASP A 134 4.03 24.65 3.44
N HIS A 135 4.50 24.01 4.51
CA HIS A 135 5.22 22.74 4.41
C HIS A 135 4.28 21.58 4.03
N MET A 136 3.07 21.54 4.62
CA MET A 136 2.02 20.58 4.21
C MET A 136 1.63 20.76 2.73
N ASP A 137 1.44 22.00 2.28
CA ASP A 137 1.17 22.29 0.86
C ASP A 137 2.31 21.80 -0.05
N TYR A 138 3.55 21.98 0.38
CA TYR A 138 4.72 21.49 -0.35
C TYR A 138 4.71 19.96 -0.46
N ILE A 139 4.40 19.25 0.64
CA ILE A 139 4.30 17.78 0.65
C ILE A 139 3.24 17.31 -0.34
N ILE A 140 2.03 17.86 -0.29
CA ILE A 140 0.90 17.48 -1.15
C ILE A 140 1.26 17.74 -2.63
N LYS A 141 1.78 18.92 -2.96
CA LYS A 141 2.17 19.29 -4.34
C LYS A 141 3.36 18.47 -4.84
N SER A 142 4.33 18.18 -3.95
CA SER A 142 5.47 17.33 -4.27
C SER A 142 5.03 15.90 -4.59
N ALA A 143 4.10 15.34 -3.82
CA ALA A 143 3.47 14.05 -4.09
C ALA A 143 2.67 14.08 -5.40
N ALA A 144 1.87 15.15 -5.63
CA ALA A 144 1.11 15.34 -6.85
C ALA A 144 2.00 15.31 -8.11
N SER A 145 3.14 15.96 -8.07
CA SER A 145 4.08 15.97 -9.21
C SER A 145 4.64 14.59 -9.56
N ARG A 146 4.48 13.60 -8.67
CA ARG A 146 4.94 12.21 -8.81
C ARG A 146 3.82 11.22 -9.07
N GLY A 147 2.56 11.67 -9.09
CA GLY A 147 1.39 10.80 -9.23
C GLY A 147 1.04 10.03 -7.94
N ILE A 148 1.44 10.55 -6.78
CA ILE A 148 1.22 9.95 -5.47
C ILE A 148 0.09 10.69 -4.75
N TYR A 149 -0.86 9.93 -4.19
CA TYR A 149 -1.89 10.43 -3.28
C TYR A 149 -1.34 10.58 -1.86
N ILE A 150 -1.89 11.50 -1.10
CA ILE A 150 -1.64 11.66 0.34
C ILE A 150 -2.88 11.29 1.13
N GLY A 151 -2.77 10.24 1.96
CA GLY A 151 -3.74 9.89 2.98
C GLY A 151 -3.53 10.77 4.21
N MET A 152 -4.40 11.77 4.37
CA MET A 152 -4.27 12.79 5.41
C MET A 152 -4.98 12.33 6.68
N VAL A 153 -4.26 11.72 7.65
CA VAL A 153 -4.80 11.55 9.00
C VAL A 153 -4.86 12.93 9.65
N CYS A 154 -6.08 13.48 9.71
CA CYS A 154 -6.31 14.89 10.07
C CYS A 154 -5.70 15.24 11.43
N ILE A 155 -5.91 14.39 12.42
CA ILE A 155 -5.31 14.49 13.75
C ILE A 155 -5.13 13.09 14.30
N TRP A 156 -4.00 12.82 14.96
CA TRP A 156 -3.80 11.54 15.63
C TRP A 156 -4.77 11.35 16.80
N GLY A 157 -5.09 10.11 17.15
CA GLY A 157 -6.13 9.83 18.13
C GLY A 157 -5.80 10.27 19.56
N THR A 158 -4.53 10.17 19.97
CA THR A 158 -4.10 10.48 21.34
C THR A 158 -4.46 11.90 21.80
N PRO A 159 -4.23 12.98 21.04
CA PRO A 159 -4.68 14.33 21.40
C PRO A 159 -6.20 14.43 21.65
N VAL A 160 -7.00 13.74 20.84
CA VAL A 160 -8.47 13.74 21.00
C VAL A 160 -8.88 12.95 22.25
N GLU A 161 -8.27 11.79 22.48
CA GLU A 161 -8.47 10.99 23.70
C GLU A 161 -8.14 11.78 24.96
N GLN A 162 -7.09 12.59 24.92
CA GLN A 162 -6.69 13.49 26.01
C GLN A 162 -7.59 14.71 26.17
N GLY A 163 -8.59 14.89 25.30
CA GLY A 163 -9.52 16.02 25.37
C GLY A 163 -8.95 17.35 24.85
N LEU A 164 -7.86 17.29 24.06
CA LEU A 164 -7.25 18.47 23.45
C LEU A 164 -8.01 18.99 22.21
N MET A 165 -9.07 18.30 21.81
CA MET A 165 -10.02 18.74 20.79
C MET A 165 -11.44 18.31 21.18
N ASN A 166 -12.35 19.26 21.23
CA ASN A 166 -13.79 19.03 21.39
C ASN A 166 -14.52 19.19 20.05
N GLU A 167 -15.84 18.98 20.03
CA GLU A 167 -16.68 19.07 18.80
C GLU A 167 -16.58 20.44 18.11
N LYS A 168 -16.57 21.55 18.86
CA LYS A 168 -16.48 22.90 18.29
C LYS A 168 -15.13 23.12 17.60
N GLU A 169 -14.08 22.66 18.19
CA GLU A 169 -12.72 22.71 17.64
C GLU A 169 -12.58 21.79 16.43
N ALA A 170 -13.18 20.59 16.49
CA ALA A 170 -13.24 19.67 15.37
C ALA A 170 -13.94 20.28 14.15
N VAL A 171 -15.08 20.98 14.35
CA VAL A 171 -15.78 21.71 13.28
C VAL A 171 -14.90 22.83 12.69
N ALA A 172 -14.25 23.63 13.54
CA ALA A 172 -13.38 24.72 13.07
C ALA A 172 -12.18 24.18 12.27
N TYR A 173 -11.56 23.11 12.77
CA TYR A 173 -10.42 22.47 12.13
C TYR A 173 -10.80 21.79 10.81
N GLY A 174 -11.89 21.03 10.78
CA GLY A 174 -12.36 20.37 9.56
C GLY A 174 -12.71 21.35 8.44
N LYS A 175 -13.34 22.49 8.77
CA LYS A 175 -13.58 23.57 7.81
C LYS A 175 -12.29 24.16 7.27
N PHE A 176 -11.32 24.44 8.15
CA PHE A 176 -10.02 24.95 7.75
C PHE A 176 -9.31 24.00 6.77
N LEU A 177 -9.26 22.69 7.09
CA LEU A 177 -8.65 21.69 6.21
C LEU A 177 -9.35 21.62 4.87
N ALA A 178 -10.68 21.53 4.86
CA ALA A 178 -11.44 21.39 3.64
C ALA A 178 -11.33 22.63 2.75
N GLU A 179 -11.40 23.84 3.32
CA GLU A 179 -11.20 25.09 2.56
C GLU A 179 -9.81 25.18 1.93
N ARG A 180 -8.79 24.63 2.61
CA ARG A 180 -7.40 24.67 2.11
C ARG A 180 -7.12 23.66 1.03
N TYR A 181 -7.68 22.44 1.14
CA TYR A 181 -7.24 21.30 0.33
C TYR A 181 -8.29 20.71 -0.62
N LYS A 182 -9.53 21.18 -0.63
CA LYS A 182 -10.60 20.64 -1.50
C LYS A 182 -10.28 20.65 -3.00
N ASP A 183 -9.36 21.50 -3.44
CA ASP A 183 -8.96 21.65 -4.84
C ASP A 183 -7.65 20.91 -5.19
N GLU A 184 -7.00 20.28 -4.20
CA GLU A 184 -5.80 19.44 -4.42
C GLU A 184 -6.22 18.05 -4.91
N PRO A 185 -5.78 17.58 -6.09
CA PRO A 185 -6.37 16.40 -6.72
C PRO A 185 -5.95 15.07 -6.10
N ASN A 186 -4.99 15.07 -5.18
CA ASN A 186 -4.27 13.89 -4.71
C ASN A 186 -4.37 13.68 -3.20
N ILE A 187 -5.50 14.00 -2.59
CA ILE A 187 -5.71 13.75 -1.16
C ILE A 187 -6.84 12.75 -0.92
N ILE A 188 -6.75 12.06 0.21
CA ILE A 188 -7.82 11.25 0.79
C ILE A 188 -7.89 11.61 2.27
N TRP A 189 -9.09 11.90 2.75
CA TRP A 189 -9.32 12.24 4.16
C TRP A 189 -9.32 11.00 5.04
N MET A 190 -8.57 11.03 6.11
CA MET A 190 -8.53 9.96 7.11
C MET A 190 -8.86 10.55 8.48
N ILE A 191 -9.99 10.15 9.02
CA ILE A 191 -10.43 10.51 10.37
C ILE A 191 -9.84 9.49 11.36
N GLY A 192 -9.70 9.82 12.62
CA GLY A 192 -9.09 8.93 13.62
C GLY A 192 -7.56 9.00 13.60
N GLY A 193 -6.91 7.86 13.86
CA GLY A 193 -5.44 7.72 13.96
C GLY A 193 -5.06 6.85 15.14
N ASP A 194 -4.95 5.54 14.94
CA ASP A 194 -4.68 4.50 15.93
C ASP A 194 -5.57 4.58 17.19
N ILE A 195 -6.86 4.83 16.98
CA ILE A 195 -7.85 5.06 18.05
C ILE A 195 -9.11 4.22 17.83
N ARG A 196 -9.81 3.88 18.92
CA ARG A 196 -11.14 3.30 18.85
C ARG A 196 -12.16 4.37 18.45
N GLY A 197 -13.05 4.04 17.51
CA GLY A 197 -14.07 4.98 17.04
C GLY A 197 -15.15 5.30 18.08
N ASP A 198 -15.36 4.43 19.08
CA ASP A 198 -16.27 4.66 20.21
C ASP A 198 -15.68 5.56 21.32
N ASN A 199 -14.40 5.93 21.18
CA ASN A 199 -13.79 6.95 22.02
C ASN A 199 -13.93 8.32 21.34
N LYS A 200 -14.80 9.17 21.91
CA LYS A 200 -15.10 10.51 21.37
C LYS A 200 -15.75 10.49 19.98
N THR A 201 -16.71 9.58 19.74
CA THR A 201 -17.46 9.46 18.48
C THR A 201 -18.00 10.80 17.99
N GLU A 202 -18.53 11.63 18.89
CA GLU A 202 -19.08 12.95 18.59
C GLU A 202 -18.04 13.90 17.98
N VAL A 203 -16.79 13.83 18.42
CA VAL A 203 -15.68 14.64 17.89
C VAL A 203 -15.29 14.17 16.48
N TRP A 204 -15.26 12.86 16.28
CA TRP A 204 -14.96 12.28 14.95
C TRP A 204 -16.04 12.59 13.93
N ASP A 205 -17.33 12.44 14.32
CA ASP A 205 -18.46 12.79 13.47
C ASP A 205 -18.47 14.31 13.15
N ALA A 206 -18.16 15.17 14.13
CA ALA A 206 -18.07 16.63 13.94
C ALA A 206 -16.96 17.01 12.95
N LEU A 207 -15.77 16.39 13.07
CA LEU A 207 -14.64 16.61 12.17
C LEU A 207 -14.99 16.16 10.74
N ALA A 208 -15.45 14.94 10.57
CA ALA A 208 -15.79 14.36 9.27
C ALA A 208 -16.91 15.14 8.57
N ASN A 209 -18.01 15.43 9.26
CA ASN A 209 -19.14 16.17 8.70
C ASN A 209 -18.75 17.61 8.33
N SER A 210 -17.89 18.26 9.11
CA SER A 210 -17.43 19.62 8.77
C SER A 210 -16.56 19.64 7.52
N ILE A 211 -15.68 18.65 7.31
CA ILE A 211 -14.94 18.47 6.07
C ILE A 211 -15.92 18.23 4.92
N ARG A 212 -16.83 17.27 5.07
CA ARG A 212 -17.79 16.87 4.05
C ARG A 212 -18.77 18.00 3.65
N SER A 213 -19.02 18.95 4.55
CA SER A 213 -19.88 20.11 4.25
C SER A 213 -19.27 21.02 3.16
N ILE A 214 -17.95 21.01 3.01
CA ILE A 214 -17.19 21.87 2.07
C ILE A 214 -16.61 21.02 0.93
N ASP A 215 -15.97 19.91 1.27
CA ASP A 215 -15.36 19.00 0.30
C ASP A 215 -16.24 17.74 0.13
N LYS A 216 -16.92 17.68 -1.00
CA LYS A 216 -17.77 16.55 -1.40
C LYS A 216 -17.08 15.62 -2.41
N GLY A 217 -15.85 15.96 -2.82
CA GLY A 217 -15.19 15.30 -3.93
C GLY A 217 -14.12 14.28 -3.55
N HIS A 218 -13.51 14.41 -2.39
CA HIS A 218 -12.48 13.47 -1.96
C HIS A 218 -13.07 12.34 -1.13
N LEU A 219 -12.50 11.15 -1.28
CA LEU A 219 -12.86 9.99 -0.45
C LEU A 219 -12.44 10.22 1.00
N MET A 220 -13.19 9.61 1.91
CA MET A 220 -12.96 9.70 3.35
C MET A 220 -13.09 8.33 4.00
N THR A 221 -12.18 8.03 4.93
CA THR A 221 -12.21 6.83 5.77
C THR A 221 -11.88 7.17 7.23
N PHE A 222 -11.90 6.16 8.09
CA PHE A 222 -11.48 6.27 9.48
C PHE A 222 -10.34 5.29 9.74
N HIS A 223 -9.22 5.81 10.29
CA HIS A 223 -8.06 5.01 10.68
C HIS A 223 -8.27 4.46 12.11
N PRO A 224 -8.55 3.16 12.26
CA PRO A 224 -8.87 2.55 13.54
C PRO A 224 -7.60 2.17 14.31
N ARG A 225 -7.78 1.77 15.57
CA ARG A 225 -6.74 1.16 16.39
C ARG A 225 -6.40 -0.25 15.91
N GLY A 226 -5.18 -0.71 16.20
CA GLY A 226 -4.71 -2.06 15.95
C GLY A 226 -5.71 -3.14 16.34
N ARG A 227 -5.90 -4.14 15.46
CA ARG A 227 -6.82 -5.28 15.60
C ARG A 227 -8.30 -4.90 15.63
N THR A 228 -8.64 -3.74 15.05
CA THR A 228 -10.01 -3.25 14.89
C THR A 228 -10.25 -2.76 13.48
N THR A 229 -11.50 -2.39 13.21
CA THR A 229 -11.93 -1.88 11.91
C THR A 229 -12.87 -0.70 12.09
N SER A 230 -12.81 0.28 11.17
CA SER A 230 -13.73 1.41 11.10
C SER A 230 -15.19 0.97 10.99
N ALA A 231 -15.43 -0.17 10.35
CA ALA A 231 -16.76 -0.72 10.14
C ALA A 231 -17.48 -1.09 11.45
N THR A 232 -16.73 -1.26 12.55
CA THR A 232 -17.31 -1.51 13.88
C THR A 232 -18.14 -0.33 14.36
N TRP A 233 -17.75 0.89 14.01
CA TRP A 233 -18.35 2.12 14.58
C TRP A 233 -19.03 3.01 13.54
N PHE A 234 -18.56 2.99 12.28
CA PHE A 234 -18.91 4.02 11.30
C PHE A 234 -19.42 3.47 9.96
N ASN A 235 -19.68 2.17 9.83
CA ASN A 235 -20.10 1.60 8.54
C ASN A 235 -21.37 2.26 7.98
N ASP A 236 -22.29 2.70 8.84
CA ASP A 236 -23.55 3.36 8.50
C ASP A 236 -23.41 4.86 8.27
N ARG A 237 -22.26 5.45 8.52
CA ARG A 237 -22.04 6.89 8.35
C ARG A 237 -21.93 7.28 6.89
N GLU A 238 -22.67 8.32 6.49
CA GLU A 238 -22.65 8.85 5.13
C GLU A 238 -21.29 9.48 4.76
N TRP A 239 -20.55 9.98 5.75
CA TRP A 239 -19.23 10.55 5.50
C TRP A 239 -18.15 9.49 5.21
N LEU A 240 -18.33 8.24 5.62
CA LEU A 240 -17.38 7.15 5.40
C LEU A 240 -17.60 6.50 4.03
N ASP A 241 -16.67 6.69 3.11
CA ASP A 241 -16.79 6.11 1.75
C ASP A 241 -16.30 4.67 1.70
N PHE A 242 -15.26 4.32 2.46
CA PHE A 242 -14.72 2.97 2.53
C PHE A 242 -14.23 2.64 3.93
N ASN A 243 -14.25 1.36 4.27
CA ASN A 243 -13.76 0.86 5.55
C ASN A 243 -12.25 0.68 5.52
N MET A 244 -11.63 0.87 6.66
CA MET A 244 -10.23 0.55 6.91
C MET A 244 -10.14 -0.34 8.14
N PHE A 245 -9.36 -1.40 8.05
CA PHE A 245 -8.95 -2.14 9.23
C PHE A 245 -7.44 -2.01 9.45
N GLN A 246 -7.03 -2.19 10.68
CA GLN A 246 -5.64 -2.29 11.07
C GLN A 246 -5.38 -3.72 11.54
N SER A 247 -4.81 -4.57 10.66
CA SER A 247 -4.42 -5.92 11.07
C SER A 247 -3.31 -5.88 12.11
N GLY A 248 -2.47 -4.85 12.05
CA GLY A 248 -1.56 -4.44 13.11
C GLY A 248 -0.29 -5.26 13.19
N HIS A 249 0.62 -4.80 14.02
CA HIS A 249 1.99 -5.29 14.14
C HIS A 249 2.37 -5.72 15.56
N ALA A 250 1.39 -5.82 16.48
CA ALA A 250 1.68 -6.24 17.84
C ALA A 250 1.97 -7.74 17.97
N GLN A 251 1.26 -8.60 17.23
CA GLN A 251 1.33 -10.06 17.42
C GLN A 251 1.43 -10.81 16.09
N ARG A 252 2.02 -12.01 16.11
CA ARG A 252 1.96 -12.97 15.01
C ARG A 252 0.58 -13.65 14.94
N ASP A 253 -0.45 -12.87 14.70
CA ASP A 253 -1.80 -13.37 14.47
C ASP A 253 -2.06 -13.45 12.97
N TYR A 254 -1.81 -14.61 12.39
CA TYR A 254 -1.90 -14.82 10.94
C TYR A 254 -3.35 -14.90 10.43
N ALA A 255 -4.33 -15.06 11.32
CA ALA A 255 -5.73 -15.08 10.96
C ALA A 255 -6.44 -13.73 11.09
N ILE A 256 -5.76 -12.70 11.61
CA ILE A 256 -6.39 -11.42 11.97
C ILE A 256 -7.08 -10.76 10.78
N TYR A 257 -6.47 -10.77 9.59
CA TYR A 257 -7.06 -10.20 8.39
C TYR A 257 -8.37 -10.89 8.02
N ARG A 258 -8.45 -12.23 8.11
CA ARG A 258 -9.69 -12.97 7.83
C ARG A 258 -10.81 -12.57 8.79
N ARG A 259 -10.51 -12.47 10.08
CA ARG A 259 -11.51 -12.10 11.09
C ARG A 259 -12.04 -10.69 10.91
N LEU A 260 -11.20 -9.72 10.55
CA LEU A 260 -11.61 -8.34 10.35
C LEU A 260 -12.23 -8.14 8.96
N LEU A 261 -11.48 -8.46 7.91
CA LEU A 261 -11.87 -8.21 6.53
C LEU A 261 -13.14 -8.97 6.13
N LEU A 262 -13.20 -10.29 6.37
CA LEU A 262 -14.36 -11.09 5.95
C LEU A 262 -15.65 -10.68 6.69
N ASN A 263 -15.54 -10.20 7.92
CA ASN A 263 -16.65 -9.64 8.67
C ASN A 263 -17.15 -8.32 8.04
N ASP A 264 -16.22 -7.46 7.65
CA ASP A 264 -16.55 -6.15 7.08
C ASP A 264 -17.18 -6.26 5.69
N LEU A 265 -16.72 -7.21 4.87
CA LEU A 265 -17.27 -7.49 3.55
C LEU A 265 -18.76 -7.95 3.57
N GLN A 266 -19.27 -8.37 4.74
CA GLN A 266 -20.66 -8.79 4.93
C GLN A 266 -21.56 -7.66 5.45
N LYS A 267 -21.00 -6.52 5.86
CA LYS A 267 -21.77 -5.40 6.43
C LYS A 267 -22.58 -4.66 5.38
N GLN A 268 -23.64 -4.02 5.85
CA GLN A 268 -24.48 -3.14 5.04
C GLN A 268 -24.43 -1.71 5.61
N PRO A 269 -24.34 -0.68 4.76
CA PRO A 269 -24.12 -0.76 3.31
C PRO A 269 -22.76 -1.41 2.97
N ILE A 270 -22.68 -2.05 1.80
CA ILE A 270 -21.42 -2.61 1.30
C ILE A 270 -20.46 -1.46 1.00
N LYS A 271 -19.24 -1.56 1.54
CA LYS A 271 -18.17 -0.58 1.30
C LYS A 271 -16.87 -1.32 1.02
N PRO A 272 -15.97 -0.75 0.20
CA PRO A 272 -14.61 -1.30 0.04
C PRO A 272 -13.92 -1.39 1.39
N VAL A 273 -13.00 -2.35 1.56
CA VAL A 273 -12.28 -2.58 2.81
C VAL A 273 -10.78 -2.57 2.53
N LEU A 274 -10.05 -1.69 3.20
CA LEU A 274 -8.61 -1.48 3.04
C LEU A 274 -7.84 -2.01 4.26
N ASP A 275 -6.76 -2.77 4.05
CA ASP A 275 -5.75 -3.01 5.10
C ASP A 275 -4.83 -1.79 5.18
N GLY A 276 -5.13 -0.87 6.08
CA GLY A 276 -4.50 0.44 6.13
C GLY A 276 -3.27 0.52 7.02
N GLU A 277 -3.10 -0.44 7.94
CA GLU A 277 -1.94 -0.54 8.81
C GLU A 277 -1.71 -1.99 9.25
N PRO A 278 -1.05 -2.79 8.39
CA PRO A 278 -0.70 -4.18 8.67
C PRO A 278 0.58 -4.30 9.51
N ARG A 279 1.23 -5.46 9.45
CA ARG A 279 2.56 -5.66 10.02
C ARG A 279 3.55 -4.70 9.38
N TYR A 280 4.39 -4.09 10.21
CA TYR A 280 5.51 -3.28 9.75
C TYR A 280 6.78 -4.11 9.67
N GLU A 281 7.51 -4.01 8.55
CA GLU A 281 8.84 -4.58 8.44
C GLU A 281 9.76 -3.97 9.50
N ASN A 282 10.62 -4.80 10.06
CA ASN A 282 11.60 -4.44 11.10
C ASN A 282 11.02 -3.93 12.44
N ILE A 283 9.70 -4.00 12.68
CA ILE A 283 9.15 -3.70 14.00
C ILE A 283 9.26 -4.91 14.92
N PRO A 284 9.65 -4.75 16.19
CA PRO A 284 9.67 -5.83 17.16
C PRO A 284 8.26 -6.41 17.39
N ILE A 285 8.16 -7.74 17.40
CA ILE A 285 6.92 -8.46 17.65
C ILE A 285 6.48 -8.17 19.09
N ASP A 286 5.20 -7.80 19.27
CA ASP A 286 4.64 -7.37 20.55
C ASP A 286 5.41 -6.17 21.17
N PHE A 287 6.05 -5.37 20.28
CA PHE A 287 6.89 -4.22 20.63
C PHE A 287 8.08 -4.55 21.55
N LYS A 288 8.55 -5.81 21.53
CA LYS A 288 9.63 -6.33 22.38
C LYS A 288 10.69 -7.00 21.52
N SER A 289 11.91 -6.48 21.55
CA SER A 289 13.02 -6.95 20.70
C SER A 289 13.42 -8.40 20.97
N GLU A 290 13.19 -8.91 22.19
CA GLU A 290 13.41 -10.31 22.53
C GLU A 290 12.51 -11.30 21.77
N ASN A 291 11.39 -10.84 21.23
CA ASN A 291 10.47 -11.68 20.44
C ASN A 291 10.88 -11.78 18.96
N GLY A 292 11.97 -11.11 18.56
CA GLY A 292 12.36 -10.95 17.16
C GLY A 292 11.54 -9.85 16.46
N ARG A 293 11.69 -9.76 15.13
CA ARG A 293 11.06 -8.72 14.30
C ARG A 293 10.30 -9.32 13.14
N PHE A 294 9.33 -8.60 12.63
CA PHE A 294 8.72 -8.94 11.37
C PHE A 294 9.69 -8.62 10.22
N ASP A 295 9.75 -9.50 9.23
CA ASP A 295 10.63 -9.37 8.07
C ASP A 295 9.84 -9.28 6.75
N ASP A 296 10.55 -9.33 5.63
CA ASP A 296 10.01 -9.29 4.27
C ASP A 296 8.93 -10.35 4.01
N PHE A 297 9.12 -11.56 4.53
CA PHE A 297 8.12 -12.62 4.41
C PHE A 297 6.82 -12.27 5.12
N ASP A 298 6.88 -11.73 6.34
CA ASP A 298 5.69 -11.38 7.13
C ASP A 298 4.83 -10.30 6.43
N VAL A 299 5.47 -9.27 5.86
CA VAL A 299 4.75 -8.19 5.16
C VAL A 299 4.21 -8.65 3.80
N ARG A 300 4.97 -9.48 3.06
CA ARG A 300 4.49 -10.10 1.81
C ARG A 300 3.28 -11.00 2.08
N MET A 301 3.38 -11.88 3.07
CA MET A 301 2.29 -12.79 3.42
C MET A 301 1.02 -12.01 3.76
N THR A 302 1.11 -10.94 4.56
CA THR A 302 -0.04 -10.11 4.92
C THR A 302 -0.66 -9.45 3.70
N LEU A 303 0.17 -8.91 2.78
CA LEU A 303 -0.30 -8.33 1.51
C LEU A 303 -1.13 -9.34 0.71
N TYR A 304 -0.53 -10.50 0.38
CA TYR A 304 -1.21 -11.49 -0.48
C TYR A 304 -2.47 -12.05 0.17
N GLN A 305 -2.42 -12.34 1.46
CA GLN A 305 -3.58 -12.86 2.19
C GLN A 305 -4.71 -11.84 2.30
N SER A 306 -4.42 -10.57 2.62
CA SER A 306 -5.44 -9.51 2.66
C SER A 306 -6.07 -9.30 1.28
N MET A 307 -5.25 -9.14 0.25
CA MET A 307 -5.73 -8.86 -1.10
C MET A 307 -6.51 -10.02 -1.71
N PHE A 308 -6.05 -11.26 -1.56
CA PHE A 308 -6.77 -12.44 -2.10
C PHE A 308 -8.00 -12.81 -1.27
N SER A 309 -8.15 -12.25 -0.09
CA SER A 309 -9.37 -12.33 0.71
C SER A 309 -10.39 -11.22 0.40
N GLY A 310 -10.06 -10.28 -0.50
CA GLY A 310 -10.99 -9.28 -1.01
C GLY A 310 -10.76 -7.86 -0.53
N ALA A 311 -9.61 -7.53 0.06
CA ALA A 311 -9.24 -6.15 0.36
C ALA A 311 -9.13 -5.32 -0.94
N CYS A 312 -9.46 -4.04 -0.87
CA CYS A 312 -9.39 -3.11 -2.00
C CYS A 312 -8.01 -2.43 -2.14
N GLY A 313 -7.10 -2.70 -1.23
CA GLY A 313 -5.75 -2.15 -1.21
C GLY A 313 -4.99 -2.54 0.05
N TYR A 314 -3.75 -2.14 0.09
CA TYR A 314 -2.78 -2.47 1.14
C TYR A 314 -1.83 -1.31 1.37
N THR A 315 -1.47 -1.05 2.62
CA THR A 315 -0.45 -0.05 2.97
C THR A 315 0.72 -0.74 3.66
N TYR A 316 1.87 -0.73 3.03
CA TYR A 316 3.12 -1.19 3.63
C TYR A 316 3.59 -0.23 4.71
N GLY A 317 4.31 -0.74 5.70
CA GLY A 317 4.98 0.05 6.72
C GLY A 317 6.30 -0.57 7.15
N CYS A 318 7.18 0.29 7.65
CA CYS A 318 8.47 -0.08 8.21
C CYS A 318 8.72 0.70 9.50
N ASN A 319 9.34 0.05 10.50
CA ASN A 319 9.53 0.64 11.83
C ASN A 319 10.30 1.96 11.80
N GLU A 320 11.34 2.04 11.00
CA GLU A 320 12.19 3.24 10.90
C GLU A 320 11.54 4.33 10.04
N VAL A 321 10.78 3.92 9.01
CA VAL A 321 10.20 4.85 8.01
C VAL A 321 8.99 5.58 8.56
N TRP A 322 8.07 4.89 9.27
CA TRP A 322 6.88 5.56 9.78
C TRP A 322 7.22 6.73 10.72
N GLN A 323 8.30 6.59 11.49
CA GLN A 323 8.76 7.60 12.44
C GLN A 323 9.83 8.53 11.86
N MET A 324 10.26 8.34 10.60
CA MET A 324 11.37 9.07 9.97
C MET A 324 12.61 9.10 10.87
N TYR A 325 12.98 7.92 11.42
CA TYR A 325 14.07 7.80 12.37
C TYR A 325 15.41 8.19 11.75
N SER A 326 16.14 9.03 12.45
CA SER A 326 17.50 9.45 12.13
C SER A 326 18.22 9.82 13.42
N ASP A 327 19.52 10.05 13.38
CA ASP A 327 20.33 10.43 14.54
C ASP A 327 19.86 11.72 15.26
N LYS A 328 18.96 12.48 14.63
CA LYS A 328 18.35 13.68 15.22
C LYS A 328 17.27 13.37 16.26
N TYR A 329 16.75 12.15 16.28
CA TYR A 329 15.59 11.76 17.07
C TYR A 329 15.88 10.50 17.89
N SER A 330 15.35 10.42 19.10
CA SER A 330 15.36 9.16 19.84
C SER A 330 14.55 8.11 19.10
N PRO A 331 15.03 6.85 19.00
CA PRO A 331 14.29 5.76 18.37
C PRO A 331 13.01 5.45 19.15
N MET A 332 11.90 5.31 18.44
CA MET A 332 10.67 4.72 18.99
C MET A 332 10.62 3.25 18.63
N ILE A 333 10.12 2.41 19.53
CA ILE A 333 9.95 0.96 19.31
C ILE A 333 11.24 0.32 18.76
N ASP A 334 12.37 0.67 19.39
CA ASP A 334 13.69 0.09 19.09
C ASP A 334 14.06 0.13 17.58
N ALA A 335 13.87 1.29 16.93
CA ALA A 335 14.34 1.52 15.57
C ALA A 335 15.88 1.42 15.52
N GLN A 336 16.43 0.69 14.56
CA GLN A 336 17.84 0.31 14.52
C GLN A 336 18.65 1.00 13.41
N THR A 337 18.02 1.25 12.28
CA THR A 337 18.64 1.88 11.10
C THR A 337 17.92 3.19 10.78
N THR A 338 18.50 4.04 9.95
CA THR A 338 17.83 5.28 9.55
C THR A 338 16.68 4.99 8.57
N TRP A 339 15.68 5.89 8.50
CA TRP A 339 14.60 5.78 7.54
C TRP A 339 15.09 5.69 6.09
N LYS A 340 16.24 6.32 5.78
CA LYS A 340 16.81 6.28 4.43
C LYS A 340 17.34 4.89 4.05
N GLU A 341 18.00 4.23 4.96
CA GLU A 341 18.50 2.86 4.80
C GLU A 341 17.35 1.88 4.68
N SER A 342 16.31 2.09 5.47
CA SER A 342 15.15 1.18 5.53
C SER A 342 14.21 1.28 4.31
N LEU A 343 14.34 2.31 3.47
CA LEU A 343 13.55 2.40 2.23
C LEU A 343 13.90 1.32 1.18
N ASP A 344 15.05 0.69 1.31
CA ASP A 344 15.52 -0.36 0.39
C ASP A 344 15.47 -1.76 1.04
N LEU A 345 14.68 -1.94 2.12
CA LEU A 345 14.42 -3.26 2.70
C LEU A 345 13.70 -4.18 1.71
N ALA A 346 13.89 -5.48 1.87
CA ALA A 346 13.40 -6.47 0.93
C ALA A 346 11.86 -6.43 0.79
N GLY A 347 11.13 -6.35 1.91
CA GLY A 347 9.68 -6.26 1.88
C GLY A 347 9.17 -4.99 1.18
N ALA A 348 9.84 -3.84 1.39
CA ALA A 348 9.51 -2.60 0.68
C ALA A 348 9.66 -2.76 -0.85
N CYS A 349 10.71 -3.46 -1.28
CA CYS A 349 11.01 -3.69 -2.69
C CYS A 349 10.07 -4.74 -3.33
N ASP A 350 9.56 -5.69 -2.55
CA ASP A 350 8.73 -6.79 -3.07
C ASP A 350 7.29 -6.34 -3.42
N MET A 351 6.80 -5.28 -2.79
CA MET A 351 5.42 -4.78 -2.98
C MET A 351 5.09 -4.49 -4.45
N ILE A 352 6.05 -4.03 -5.23
CA ILE A 352 5.85 -3.71 -6.65
C ILE A 352 5.50 -4.94 -7.49
N HIS A 353 5.95 -6.13 -7.09
CA HIS A 353 5.68 -7.36 -7.84
C HIS A 353 4.21 -7.73 -7.77
N PHE A 354 3.59 -7.56 -6.60
CA PHE A 354 2.15 -7.71 -6.46
C PHE A 354 1.37 -6.70 -7.30
N ARG A 355 1.75 -5.43 -7.27
CA ARG A 355 1.12 -4.38 -8.07
C ARG A 355 1.19 -4.72 -9.57
N LYS A 356 2.35 -5.10 -10.07
CA LYS A 356 2.53 -5.50 -11.48
C LYS A 356 1.67 -6.71 -11.86
N LEU A 357 1.55 -7.69 -10.95
CA LEU A 357 0.66 -8.83 -11.15
C LEU A 357 -0.80 -8.36 -11.30
N CYS A 358 -1.29 -7.50 -10.40
CA CYS A 358 -2.65 -6.98 -10.45
C CYS A 358 -2.94 -6.11 -11.69
N GLU A 359 -1.96 -5.30 -12.11
CA GLU A 359 -2.08 -4.46 -13.32
C GLU A 359 -2.04 -5.28 -14.62
N ALA A 360 -1.43 -6.48 -14.59
CA ALA A 360 -1.38 -7.39 -15.75
C ALA A 360 -2.67 -8.20 -15.96
N ILE A 361 -3.59 -8.19 -15.00
CA ILE A 361 -4.86 -8.92 -15.03
C ILE A 361 -6.00 -7.99 -14.59
N ASP A 362 -7.24 -8.39 -14.87
CA ASP A 362 -8.43 -7.63 -14.39
C ASP A 362 -8.73 -7.96 -12.91
N PHE A 363 -7.77 -7.63 -12.03
CA PHE A 363 -7.77 -8.05 -10.63
C PHE A 363 -9.06 -7.65 -9.90
N PHE A 364 -9.49 -6.39 -10.00
CA PHE A 364 -10.62 -5.89 -9.20
C PHE A 364 -11.99 -6.42 -9.60
N ARG A 365 -12.12 -7.08 -10.76
CA ARG A 365 -13.31 -7.87 -11.11
C ARG A 365 -13.26 -9.30 -10.57
N GLY A 366 -12.16 -9.69 -9.99
CA GLY A 366 -12.03 -10.96 -9.27
C GLY A 366 -12.75 -10.94 -7.91
N ARG A 367 -12.74 -12.10 -7.26
CA ARG A 367 -13.29 -12.33 -5.92
C ARG A 367 -12.58 -13.51 -5.25
N PRO A 368 -12.67 -13.64 -3.93
CA PRO A 368 -12.18 -14.82 -3.22
C PRO A 368 -12.84 -16.10 -3.76
N LEU A 369 -12.03 -17.11 -4.02
CA LEU A 369 -12.43 -18.42 -4.56
C LEU A 369 -11.91 -19.57 -3.69
N GLN A 370 -11.97 -19.40 -2.38
CA GLN A 370 -11.41 -20.34 -1.38
C GLN A 370 -11.90 -21.78 -1.55
N HIS A 371 -13.13 -21.97 -2.05
CA HIS A 371 -13.72 -23.28 -2.31
C HIS A 371 -13.00 -24.10 -3.41
N LEU A 372 -12.08 -23.48 -4.16
CA LEU A 372 -11.25 -24.19 -5.14
C LEU A 372 -10.03 -24.88 -4.52
N ILE A 373 -9.73 -24.62 -3.25
CA ILE A 373 -8.66 -25.27 -2.49
C ILE A 373 -9.26 -26.38 -1.64
N GLU A 374 -8.79 -27.60 -1.87
CA GLU A 374 -9.08 -28.76 -1.03
C GLU A 374 -7.83 -29.04 -0.18
N ARG A 375 -7.83 -28.58 1.06
CA ARG A 375 -6.77 -28.83 2.03
C ARG A 375 -7.39 -28.92 3.41
N PRO A 376 -7.60 -30.15 3.93
CA PRO A 376 -8.37 -30.37 5.16
C PRO A 376 -7.69 -29.83 6.43
N GLU A 377 -6.36 -29.72 6.44
CA GLU A 377 -5.59 -29.27 7.59
C GLU A 377 -4.69 -28.09 7.20
N GLN A 378 -5.20 -26.88 7.39
CA GLN A 378 -4.43 -25.65 7.23
C GLN A 378 -4.26 -24.97 8.59
N THR A 379 -3.02 -24.69 8.96
CA THR A 379 -2.73 -23.82 10.11
C THR A 379 -2.89 -22.35 9.71
N ASP A 380 -3.08 -21.46 10.68
CA ASP A 380 -3.27 -20.04 10.39
C ASP A 380 -2.06 -19.41 9.69
N ASP A 381 -0.84 -19.85 10.02
CA ASP A 381 0.41 -19.40 9.44
C ASP A 381 0.68 -19.96 8.04
N ASP A 382 0.08 -21.08 7.67
CA ASP A 382 0.21 -21.71 6.34
C ASP A 382 -1.14 -21.74 5.58
N TYR A 383 -1.98 -20.75 5.81
CA TYR A 383 -3.28 -20.69 5.17
C TYR A 383 -3.16 -20.21 3.71
N ALA A 384 -3.34 -21.14 2.77
CA ALA A 384 -3.40 -20.83 1.36
C ALA A 384 -4.72 -20.15 1.00
N VAL A 385 -4.65 -19.12 0.15
CA VAL A 385 -5.82 -18.34 -0.29
C VAL A 385 -5.95 -18.36 -1.81
N ALA A 386 -7.20 -18.38 -2.28
CA ALA A 386 -7.53 -18.37 -3.71
C ALA A 386 -8.34 -17.13 -4.07
N TYR A 387 -7.96 -16.48 -5.17
CA TYR A 387 -8.63 -15.31 -5.72
C TYR A 387 -8.69 -15.39 -7.24
N GLY A 388 -9.78 -15.00 -7.86
CA GLY A 388 -9.83 -15.08 -9.32
C GLY A 388 -11.00 -14.36 -9.96
N GLY A 389 -10.85 -14.15 -11.25
CA GLY A 389 -11.85 -13.58 -12.15
C GLY A 389 -12.34 -14.61 -13.16
N LYS A 390 -12.87 -14.11 -14.27
CA LYS A 390 -13.40 -14.95 -15.35
C LYS A 390 -12.29 -15.74 -16.06
N ASP A 391 -11.11 -15.16 -16.21
CA ASP A 391 -10.05 -15.66 -17.09
C ASP A 391 -8.77 -16.08 -16.36
N TYR A 392 -8.76 -15.98 -15.02
CA TYR A 392 -7.61 -16.36 -14.18
C TYR A 392 -8.05 -16.76 -12.77
N VAL A 393 -7.25 -17.62 -12.14
CA VAL A 393 -7.26 -17.86 -10.69
C VAL A 393 -5.84 -17.80 -10.16
N LEU A 394 -5.68 -17.17 -9.01
CA LEU A 394 -4.44 -17.06 -8.26
C LEU A 394 -4.58 -17.86 -6.96
N PHE A 395 -3.54 -18.61 -6.61
CA PHE A 395 -3.44 -19.34 -5.35
C PHE A 395 -2.15 -18.90 -4.67
N TYR A 396 -2.25 -18.24 -3.53
CA TYR A 396 -1.09 -17.89 -2.72
C TYR A 396 -0.84 -18.96 -1.66
N MET A 397 0.39 -19.45 -1.59
CA MET A 397 0.85 -20.51 -0.72
C MET A 397 1.99 -19.99 0.15
N PRO A 398 1.73 -19.63 1.43
CA PRO A 398 2.71 -18.91 2.27
C PRO A 398 4.01 -19.67 2.49
N TYR A 399 3.91 -20.96 2.75
CA TYR A 399 5.09 -21.82 2.97
C TYR A 399 5.42 -22.72 1.77
N GLY A 400 4.70 -22.55 0.67
CA GLY A 400 4.88 -23.39 -0.51
C GLY A 400 4.50 -24.87 -0.29
N HIS A 401 3.81 -25.21 0.76
CA HIS A 401 3.32 -26.57 0.97
C HIS A 401 2.26 -26.93 -0.06
N SER A 402 2.14 -28.24 -0.38
CA SER A 402 1.19 -28.68 -1.40
C SER A 402 -0.26 -28.38 -1.04
N ILE A 403 -1.05 -28.08 -2.06
CA ILE A 403 -2.51 -27.96 -1.98
C ILE A 403 -3.15 -28.80 -3.08
N THR A 404 -4.34 -29.28 -2.84
CA THR A 404 -5.19 -29.85 -3.89
C THR A 404 -6.10 -28.75 -4.44
N VAL A 405 -6.13 -28.62 -5.74
CA VAL A 405 -6.91 -27.61 -6.47
C VAL A 405 -7.95 -28.27 -7.34
N ASN A 406 -9.20 -27.79 -7.27
CA ASN A 406 -10.29 -28.25 -8.11
C ASN A 406 -10.83 -27.06 -8.94
N LEU A 407 -10.58 -27.06 -10.23
CA LEU A 407 -10.99 -26.00 -11.17
C LEU A 407 -12.31 -26.28 -11.88
N SER A 408 -12.95 -27.42 -11.68
CA SER A 408 -14.17 -27.83 -12.40
C SER A 408 -15.35 -26.85 -12.22
N GLY A 409 -15.43 -26.19 -11.07
CA GLY A 409 -16.46 -25.17 -10.76
C GLY A 409 -16.12 -23.74 -11.22
N TRP A 410 -14.89 -23.50 -11.69
CA TRP A 410 -14.44 -22.17 -12.07
C TRP A 410 -14.60 -21.89 -13.57
N THR A 411 -14.24 -22.83 -14.45
CA THR A 411 -14.18 -22.59 -15.88
C THR A 411 -14.75 -23.77 -16.68
N GLN A 412 -15.27 -23.45 -17.88
CA GLN A 412 -15.67 -24.46 -18.87
C GLN A 412 -14.52 -24.80 -19.85
N ARG A 413 -13.34 -24.21 -19.72
CA ARG A 413 -12.17 -24.57 -20.50
C ARG A 413 -11.70 -25.96 -20.13
N LYS A 414 -11.46 -26.82 -21.11
CA LYS A 414 -10.94 -28.17 -20.85
C LYS A 414 -9.50 -28.17 -20.37
N ASN A 415 -8.72 -27.20 -20.84
CA ASN A 415 -7.30 -27.06 -20.53
C ASN A 415 -7.01 -25.65 -20.01
N VAL A 416 -6.17 -25.57 -19.01
CA VAL A 416 -5.60 -24.32 -18.48
C VAL A 416 -4.10 -24.44 -18.36
N ARG A 417 -3.44 -23.30 -18.53
CA ARG A 417 -2.01 -23.14 -18.32
C ARG A 417 -1.76 -22.76 -16.88
N LEU A 418 -0.82 -23.44 -16.23
CA LEU A 418 -0.36 -23.14 -14.89
C LEU A 418 1.04 -22.55 -14.92
N GLU A 419 1.23 -21.46 -14.19
CA GLU A 419 2.51 -20.77 -14.04
C GLU A 419 2.72 -20.37 -12.59
N TRP A 420 3.97 -20.43 -12.14
CA TRP A 420 4.38 -19.89 -10.86
C TRP A 420 4.79 -18.43 -11.01
N VAL A 421 4.36 -17.60 -10.08
CA VAL A 421 4.87 -16.26 -9.87
C VAL A 421 5.67 -16.26 -8.57
N ASN A 422 6.93 -15.83 -8.63
CA ASN A 422 7.75 -15.66 -7.45
C ASN A 422 7.46 -14.27 -6.83
N PRO A 423 6.85 -14.19 -5.63
CA PRO A 423 6.48 -12.91 -5.02
C PRO A 423 7.67 -12.00 -4.69
N ARG A 424 8.87 -12.58 -4.54
CA ARG A 424 10.11 -11.89 -4.14
C ARG A 424 10.80 -11.12 -5.28
N ASN A 425 10.52 -11.48 -6.54
CA ASN A 425 11.17 -10.87 -7.71
C ASN A 425 10.25 -10.70 -8.92
N GLY A 426 9.00 -11.17 -8.85
CA GLY A 426 8.02 -11.11 -9.93
C GLY A 426 8.28 -12.08 -11.09
N GLU A 427 9.23 -13.00 -10.97
CA GLU A 427 9.54 -13.98 -12.00
C GLU A 427 8.35 -14.90 -12.28
N LEU A 428 8.08 -15.14 -13.57
CA LEU A 428 7.03 -16.03 -14.06
C LEU A 428 7.67 -17.30 -14.58
N ILE A 429 7.30 -18.45 -14.00
CA ILE A 429 7.86 -19.76 -14.35
C ILE A 429 6.74 -20.66 -14.85
N PHE A 430 6.83 -21.15 -16.09
CA PHE A 430 5.90 -22.15 -16.61
C PHE A 430 5.95 -23.42 -15.75
N TYR A 431 4.78 -23.91 -15.33
CA TYR A 431 4.68 -25.16 -14.57
C TYR A 431 4.20 -26.31 -15.45
N LYS A 432 2.95 -26.29 -15.85
CA LYS A 432 2.35 -27.32 -16.72
C LYS A 432 1.03 -26.85 -17.35
N ASN A 433 0.53 -27.59 -18.33
CA ASN A 433 -0.87 -27.53 -18.76
C ASN A 433 -1.63 -28.68 -18.10
N ILE A 434 -2.87 -28.44 -17.70
CA ILE A 434 -3.73 -29.44 -17.08
C ILE A 434 -5.12 -29.45 -17.71
N GLU A 435 -5.80 -30.61 -17.58
CA GLU A 435 -7.24 -30.69 -17.81
C GLU A 435 -7.98 -30.29 -16.52
N THR A 436 -9.13 -29.61 -16.68
CA THR A 436 -9.86 -29.04 -15.54
C THR A 436 -10.94 -29.98 -14.95
N SER A 437 -11.06 -31.18 -15.47
CA SER A 437 -12.12 -32.14 -15.10
C SER A 437 -11.94 -32.80 -13.74
N GLU A 438 -10.72 -32.81 -13.20
CA GLU A 438 -10.37 -33.49 -11.96
C GLU A 438 -9.57 -32.57 -11.04
N ALA A 439 -9.67 -32.82 -9.73
CA ALA A 439 -8.80 -32.21 -8.74
C ALA A 439 -7.35 -32.71 -8.91
N PHE A 440 -6.38 -31.86 -8.70
CA PHE A 440 -4.96 -32.18 -8.85
C PHE A 440 -4.14 -31.57 -7.72
N GLU A 441 -3.07 -32.25 -7.36
CA GLU A 441 -2.10 -31.73 -6.41
C GLU A 441 -1.16 -30.73 -7.09
N VAL A 442 -0.90 -29.64 -6.37
CA VAL A 442 0.05 -28.59 -6.74
C VAL A 442 1.18 -28.57 -5.71
N VAL A 443 2.40 -28.66 -6.19
CA VAL A 443 3.62 -28.59 -5.38
C VAL A 443 4.41 -27.37 -5.85
N SER A 444 4.74 -26.46 -4.94
CA SER A 444 5.51 -25.27 -5.27
C SER A 444 6.99 -25.60 -5.58
N PRO A 445 7.72 -24.69 -6.25
CA PRO A 445 9.13 -24.89 -6.56
C PRO A 445 10.04 -25.06 -5.34
N THR A 446 9.72 -24.35 -4.24
CA THR A 446 10.46 -24.43 -2.95
C THR A 446 9.49 -24.32 -1.80
N GLN A 447 9.88 -24.80 -0.61
CA GLN A 447 9.04 -24.88 0.58
C GLN A 447 9.75 -24.31 1.82
N GLY A 448 8.97 -23.95 2.83
CA GLY A 448 9.41 -23.41 4.11
C GLY A 448 9.21 -21.89 4.20
N ARG A 449 9.45 -21.34 5.37
CA ARG A 449 9.31 -19.89 5.61
C ARG A 449 10.19 -19.08 4.66
N GLY A 450 9.62 -18.04 4.07
CA GLY A 450 10.29 -17.22 3.04
C GLY A 450 10.27 -17.83 1.63
N ASN A 451 9.63 -19.00 1.46
CA ASN A 451 9.44 -19.66 0.17
C ASN A 451 7.96 -19.67 -0.23
N ASP A 452 7.34 -18.51 -0.09
CA ASP A 452 5.99 -18.25 -0.55
C ASP A 452 5.91 -18.20 -2.09
N TRP A 453 4.78 -18.67 -2.63
CA TRP A 453 4.54 -18.74 -4.08
C TRP A 453 3.12 -18.38 -4.45
N VAL A 454 2.93 -17.85 -5.65
CA VAL A 454 1.62 -17.70 -6.28
C VAL A 454 1.55 -18.62 -7.49
N LEU A 455 0.54 -19.50 -7.52
CA LEU A 455 0.17 -20.21 -8.73
C LEU A 455 -0.88 -19.39 -9.47
N ILE A 456 -0.69 -19.17 -10.76
CA ILE A 456 -1.70 -18.62 -11.66
C ILE A 456 -2.19 -19.70 -12.62
N ALA A 457 -3.52 -19.85 -12.71
CA ALA A 457 -4.21 -20.68 -13.69
C ALA A 457 -4.94 -19.77 -14.69
N ARG A 458 -4.69 -19.94 -16.02
CA ARG A 458 -5.29 -19.10 -17.06
C ARG A 458 -5.41 -19.79 -18.43
#